data_3a4e30dc1fb68d05e630c42d9307b1a5
#
_entry.id   3a4e30dc1fb68d05e630c42d9307b1a5
#
_cell.length_a   1.000
_cell.length_b   1.000
_cell.length_c   1.000
_cell.angle_alpha   90.00
_cell.angle_beta   90.00
_cell.angle_gamma   90.00
#
_symmetry.space_group_name_H-M   'P 1'
#
loop_
_entity.id
_entity.type
_entity.pdbx_description
1 polymer ?
#
loop_
_entity_poly.entity_id
_entity_poly.type
_entity_poly.pdbx_seq_one_letter_code
_entity_poly.pdbx_strand_id
1 'polypeptide(L)'
;MKKAAFWAEQYRRHIGKMVGLCYRYVADWDLAEDLAQDAFLTAMEKAGTYRAFGSIEGWLMKIAVNQALMHLRDCPEMVEWDENLHSQEAAEESDEQALPQMEFTQEELLEAIGKLPVKQRTVFNLYAVEHFPHAEIAKTLGISVANSKVLLARARGELQQRLKTLARKRKLAVSS
;
A
#
# COMPACT_ATOMS: atom_id res chain seq x y z
N MET A 1 10.08 -28.78 -18.09
CA MET A 1 8.68 -28.57 -18.47
C MET A 1 7.76 -28.31 -17.28
N LYS A 2 7.73 -29.15 -16.25
CA LYS A 2 6.83 -28.95 -15.07
C LYS A 2 7.05 -27.61 -14.32
N LYS A 3 8.29 -27.16 -14.16
CA LYS A 3 8.62 -25.92 -13.43
C LYS A 3 8.15 -24.66 -14.19
N ALA A 4 8.32 -24.62 -15.51
CA ALA A 4 7.89 -23.48 -16.33
C ALA A 4 6.34 -23.38 -16.37
N ALA A 5 5.63 -24.50 -16.52
CA ALA A 5 4.18 -24.52 -16.48
C ALA A 5 3.62 -24.09 -15.12
N PHE A 6 4.27 -24.49 -14.01
CA PHE A 6 3.92 -24.04 -12.66
C PHE A 6 4.02 -22.52 -12.53
N TRP A 7 5.16 -21.92 -12.91
CA TRP A 7 5.34 -20.47 -12.81
C TRP A 7 4.44 -19.68 -13.74
N ALA A 8 4.17 -20.19 -14.95
CA ALA A 8 3.19 -19.56 -15.85
C ALA A 8 1.78 -19.53 -15.24
N GLU A 9 1.40 -20.57 -14.53
CA GLU A 9 0.12 -20.62 -13.81
C GLU A 9 0.11 -19.64 -12.63
N GLN A 10 1.19 -19.58 -11.82
CA GLN A 10 1.28 -18.64 -10.72
C GLN A 10 1.25 -17.18 -11.22
N TYR A 11 1.91 -16.88 -12.31
CA TYR A 11 1.85 -15.56 -12.95
C TYR A 11 0.43 -15.16 -13.28
N ARG A 12 -0.28 -15.98 -14.06
CA ARG A 12 -1.67 -15.70 -14.43
C ARG A 12 -2.61 -15.48 -13.25
N ARG A 13 -2.40 -16.22 -12.16
CA ARG A 13 -3.24 -16.13 -10.95
C ARG A 13 -2.96 -14.90 -10.12
N HIS A 14 -1.72 -14.46 -10.03
CA HIS A 14 -1.30 -13.52 -9.00
C HIS A 14 -0.82 -12.17 -9.51
N ILE A 15 -0.43 -12.05 -10.80
CA ILE A 15 0.16 -10.81 -11.31
C ILE A 15 -0.78 -9.61 -11.14
N GLY A 16 -2.07 -9.75 -11.41
CA GLY A 16 -3.04 -8.66 -11.24
C GLY A 16 -3.13 -8.15 -9.79
N LYS A 17 -3.07 -9.08 -8.82
CA LYS A 17 -3.04 -8.71 -7.39
C LYS A 17 -1.73 -8.01 -7.02
N MET A 18 -0.59 -8.46 -7.56
CA MET A 18 0.72 -7.85 -7.33
C MET A 18 0.78 -6.44 -7.91
N VAL A 19 0.22 -6.22 -9.11
CA VAL A 19 0.10 -4.87 -9.72
C VAL A 19 -0.74 -3.95 -8.84
N GLY A 20 -1.93 -4.40 -8.41
CA GLY A 20 -2.80 -3.63 -7.52
C GLY A 20 -2.12 -3.30 -6.18
N LEU A 21 -1.32 -4.23 -5.64
CA LEU A 21 -0.53 -4.01 -4.44
C LEU A 21 0.54 -2.94 -4.69
N CYS A 22 1.34 -3.05 -5.74
CA CYS A 22 2.37 -2.06 -6.07
C CYS A 22 1.76 -0.68 -6.33
N TYR A 23 0.61 -0.61 -7.02
CA TYR A 23 -0.09 0.64 -7.27
C TYR A 23 -0.45 1.39 -5.97
N ARG A 24 -0.87 0.68 -4.93
CA ARG A 24 -1.14 1.32 -3.63
C ARG A 24 0.06 2.06 -3.04
N TYR A 25 1.29 1.67 -3.41
CA TYR A 25 2.51 2.35 -2.96
C TYR A 25 2.95 3.47 -3.88
N VAL A 26 2.93 3.26 -5.19
CA VAL A 26 3.51 4.19 -6.16
C VAL A 26 2.50 5.12 -6.84
N ALA A 27 1.22 4.76 -6.88
CA ALA A 27 0.11 5.50 -7.50
C ALA A 27 0.32 5.79 -9.01
N ASP A 28 1.03 4.91 -9.68
CA ASP A 28 1.30 4.92 -11.11
C ASP A 28 1.15 3.50 -11.64
N TRP A 29 0.27 3.30 -12.62
CA TRP A 29 -0.05 1.95 -13.12
C TRP A 29 1.09 1.34 -13.91
N ASP A 30 1.78 2.12 -14.74
CA ASP A 30 2.89 1.62 -15.56
C ASP A 30 4.06 1.19 -14.66
N LEU A 31 4.39 2.03 -13.68
CA LEU A 31 5.39 1.70 -12.67
C LEU A 31 4.97 0.50 -11.80
N ALA A 32 3.70 0.41 -11.43
CA ALA A 32 3.19 -0.70 -10.64
C ALA A 32 3.29 -2.04 -11.40
N GLU A 33 3.03 -2.04 -12.71
CA GLU A 33 3.20 -3.21 -13.57
C GLU A 33 4.67 -3.64 -13.62
N ASP A 34 5.59 -2.69 -13.83
CA ASP A 34 7.03 -2.97 -13.87
C ASP A 34 7.52 -3.56 -12.54
N LEU A 35 7.14 -2.96 -11.41
CA LEU A 35 7.51 -3.43 -10.08
C LEU A 35 6.92 -4.82 -9.77
N ALA A 36 5.69 -5.09 -10.20
CA ALA A 36 5.07 -6.40 -10.03
C ALA A 36 5.76 -7.48 -10.87
N GLN A 37 6.16 -7.17 -12.10
CA GLN A 37 6.94 -8.09 -12.95
C GLN A 37 8.31 -8.37 -12.34
N ASP A 38 9.03 -7.35 -11.90
CA ASP A 38 10.32 -7.50 -11.22
C ASP A 38 10.21 -8.33 -9.93
N ALA A 39 9.16 -8.09 -9.16
CA ALA A 39 8.87 -8.88 -7.97
C ALA A 39 8.60 -10.36 -8.31
N PHE A 40 7.88 -10.61 -9.39
CA PHE A 40 7.60 -11.97 -9.83
C PHE A 40 8.87 -12.69 -10.34
N LEU A 41 9.73 -12.00 -11.09
CA LEU A 41 11.04 -12.52 -11.51
C LEU A 41 11.93 -12.83 -10.29
N THR A 42 11.98 -11.92 -9.33
CA THR A 42 12.68 -12.14 -8.04
C THR A 42 12.14 -13.37 -7.31
N ALA A 43 10.83 -13.59 -7.33
CA ALA A 43 10.23 -14.78 -6.74
C ALA A 43 10.67 -16.06 -7.46
N MET A 44 10.73 -16.06 -8.77
CA MET A 44 11.22 -17.20 -9.56
C MET A 44 12.68 -17.55 -9.23
N GLU A 45 13.53 -16.54 -9.08
CA GLU A 45 14.94 -16.72 -8.69
C GLU A 45 15.06 -17.27 -7.26
N LYS A 46 14.24 -16.75 -6.35
CA LYS A 46 14.21 -17.16 -4.93
C LYS A 46 13.32 -18.37 -4.65
N ALA A 47 12.88 -19.10 -5.67
CA ALA A 47 11.98 -20.25 -5.53
C ALA A 47 12.45 -21.30 -4.52
N GLY A 48 13.78 -21.50 -4.41
CA GLY A 48 14.38 -22.39 -3.42
C GLY A 48 14.23 -21.95 -1.96
N THR A 49 13.89 -20.69 -1.71
CA THR A 49 13.65 -20.14 -0.36
C THR A 49 12.19 -20.26 0.08
N TYR A 50 11.30 -20.56 -0.86
CA TYR A 50 9.92 -20.82 -0.53
C TYR A 50 9.80 -22.09 0.29
N ARG A 51 9.52 -21.94 1.56
CA ARG A 51 9.17 -23.04 2.44
C ARG A 51 7.65 -23.18 2.38
N ALA A 52 7.16 -24.37 2.08
CA ALA A 52 5.73 -24.68 1.96
C ALA A 52 4.89 -24.49 3.26
N PHE A 53 5.39 -23.68 4.21
CA PHE A 53 4.70 -23.21 5.41
C PHE A 53 3.94 -21.92 5.13
N GLY A 54 2.92 -21.96 4.28
CA GLY A 54 2.11 -20.79 3.95
C GLY A 54 1.66 -20.79 2.50
N SER A 55 0.82 -19.81 2.12
CA SER A 55 0.36 -19.70 0.75
C SER A 55 1.44 -19.08 -0.14
N ILE A 56 1.56 -19.58 -1.35
CA ILE A 56 2.44 -18.98 -2.35
C ILE A 56 2.03 -17.53 -2.65
N GLU A 57 0.73 -17.24 -2.61
CA GLU A 57 0.19 -15.90 -2.76
C GLU A 57 0.77 -14.94 -1.71
N GLY A 58 0.70 -15.29 -0.42
CA GLY A 58 1.25 -14.46 0.66
C GLY A 58 2.75 -14.23 0.51
N TRP A 59 3.49 -15.24 0.06
CA TRP A 59 4.92 -15.12 -0.19
C TRP A 59 5.24 -14.19 -1.38
N LEU A 60 4.47 -14.30 -2.48
CA LEU A 60 4.57 -13.40 -3.64
C LEU A 60 4.23 -11.95 -3.26
N MET A 61 3.16 -11.74 -2.49
CA MET A 61 2.75 -10.41 -2.02
C MET A 61 3.84 -9.78 -1.16
N LYS A 62 4.49 -10.53 -0.28
CA LYS A 62 5.60 -10.03 0.54
C LYS A 62 6.79 -9.57 -0.31
N ILE A 63 7.10 -10.29 -1.39
CA ILE A 63 8.16 -9.88 -2.32
C ILE A 63 7.75 -8.60 -3.04
N ALA A 64 6.49 -8.47 -3.47
CA ALA A 64 5.99 -7.26 -4.12
C ALA A 64 6.01 -6.03 -3.19
N VAL A 65 5.64 -6.17 -1.91
CA VAL A 65 5.78 -5.09 -0.91
C VAL A 65 7.23 -4.65 -0.79
N ASN A 66 8.14 -5.60 -0.64
CA ASN A 66 9.57 -5.30 -0.52
C ASN A 66 10.10 -4.58 -1.77
N GLN A 67 9.68 -4.98 -2.96
CA GLN A 67 10.06 -4.34 -4.22
C GLN A 67 9.56 -2.89 -4.28
N ALA A 68 8.30 -2.65 -3.92
CA ALA A 68 7.73 -1.31 -3.88
C ALA A 68 8.44 -0.42 -2.85
N LEU A 69 8.73 -0.93 -1.65
CA LEU A 69 9.46 -0.18 -0.61
C LEU A 69 10.91 0.12 -1.01
N MET A 70 11.58 -0.83 -1.67
CA MET A 70 12.92 -0.63 -2.23
C MET A 70 12.92 0.50 -3.26
N HIS A 71 11.97 0.48 -4.19
CA HIS A 71 11.81 1.53 -5.18
C HIS A 71 11.62 2.91 -4.53
N LEU A 72 10.74 3.03 -3.53
CA LEU A 72 10.51 4.29 -2.81
C LEU A 72 11.76 4.78 -2.06
N ARG A 73 12.60 3.87 -1.56
CA ARG A 73 13.87 4.20 -0.91
C ARG A 73 14.93 4.69 -1.88
N ASP A 74 14.99 4.06 -3.06
CA ASP A 74 16.01 4.34 -4.08
C ASP A 74 15.68 5.59 -4.91
N CYS A 75 14.46 6.13 -4.80
CA CYS A 75 14.02 7.35 -5.46
C CYS A 75 13.84 8.49 -4.42
N PRO A 76 14.91 9.17 -3.98
CA PRO A 76 14.83 10.24 -2.97
C PRO A 76 13.91 11.39 -3.38
N GLU A 77 13.77 11.65 -4.67
CA GLU A 77 12.87 12.67 -5.21
C GLU A 77 11.39 12.40 -4.89
N MET A 78 11.03 11.13 -4.63
CA MET A 78 9.69 10.76 -4.25
C MET A 78 9.45 10.85 -2.74
N VAL A 79 10.47 10.59 -1.91
CA VAL A 79 10.30 10.53 -0.44
C VAL A 79 11.62 10.86 0.28
N GLU A 80 11.71 12.02 0.90
CA GLU A 80 12.68 12.24 1.97
C GLU A 80 12.09 11.72 3.29
N TRP A 81 12.62 10.60 3.77
CA TRP A 81 12.33 10.08 5.11
C TRP A 81 13.25 10.79 6.10
N ASP A 82 12.97 12.06 6.42
CA ASP A 82 13.72 12.81 7.41
C ASP A 82 13.11 12.62 8.80
N GLU A 83 13.94 12.20 9.78
CA GLU A 83 13.56 12.08 11.19
C GLU A 83 13.25 13.45 11.84
N ASN A 84 13.72 14.55 11.22
CA ASN A 84 13.64 15.89 11.81
C ASN A 84 12.30 16.61 11.56
N LEU A 85 11.33 16.01 10.91
CA LEU A 85 9.98 16.54 10.93
C LEU A 85 9.41 16.31 12.33
N HIS A 86 9.78 17.20 13.24
CA HIS A 86 9.14 17.30 14.54
C HIS A 86 7.63 17.33 14.33
N SER A 87 6.98 16.26 14.71
CA SER A 87 5.54 16.20 14.85
C SER A 87 5.13 17.21 15.91
N GLN A 88 4.89 18.44 15.47
CA GLN A 88 4.05 19.32 16.24
C GLN A 88 2.68 18.66 16.24
N GLU A 89 2.25 18.35 17.44
CA GLU A 89 0.95 17.79 17.83
C GLU A 89 0.77 16.30 17.47
N ALA A 90 0.85 15.49 18.51
CA ALA A 90 0.17 14.21 18.53
C ALA A 90 -1.28 14.50 18.12
N ALA A 91 -1.64 14.12 16.91
CA ALA A 91 -3.04 14.05 16.55
C ALA A 91 -3.62 13.04 17.56
N GLU A 92 -4.41 13.54 18.49
CA GLU A 92 -5.24 12.70 19.34
C GLU A 92 -5.87 11.66 18.41
N GLU A 93 -5.91 10.43 18.85
CA GLU A 93 -6.66 9.37 18.18
C GLU A 93 -8.07 9.94 18.01
N SER A 94 -8.31 10.58 16.88
CA SER A 94 -9.64 11.06 16.57
C SER A 94 -10.48 9.80 16.48
N ASP A 95 -11.42 9.69 17.41
CA ASP A 95 -12.47 8.71 17.43
C ASP A 95 -12.74 8.20 16.02
N GLU A 96 -12.87 6.89 15.88
CA GLU A 96 -13.34 6.20 14.69
C GLU A 96 -14.63 6.89 14.18
N GLN A 97 -14.45 8.03 13.52
CA GLN A 97 -15.56 8.62 12.80
C GLN A 97 -15.88 7.64 11.67
N ALA A 98 -16.95 6.91 11.89
CA ALA A 98 -17.45 5.92 10.97
C ALA A 98 -17.40 6.46 9.55
N LEU A 99 -16.79 5.70 8.66
CA LEU A 99 -16.88 5.93 7.22
C LEU A 99 -18.36 6.06 6.86
N PRO A 100 -18.73 6.96 5.95
CA PRO A 100 -20.10 7.06 5.51
C PRO A 100 -20.59 5.66 5.12
N GLN A 101 -21.81 5.29 5.53
CA GLN A 101 -22.46 4.02 5.17
C GLN A 101 -22.75 4.01 3.66
N MET A 102 -21.72 3.97 2.85
CA MET A 102 -21.78 3.84 1.41
C MET A 102 -20.76 2.80 0.97
N GLU A 103 -21.20 1.96 0.06
CA GLU A 103 -20.30 1.02 -0.59
C GLU A 103 -19.46 1.78 -1.62
N PHE A 104 -18.14 1.68 -1.48
CA PHE A 104 -17.17 2.17 -2.45
C PHE A 104 -16.62 1.00 -3.25
N THR A 105 -16.41 1.21 -4.53
CA THR A 105 -15.76 0.20 -5.36
C THR A 105 -14.27 0.08 -5.01
N GLN A 106 -13.67 -1.05 -5.34
CA GLN A 106 -12.24 -1.25 -5.16
C GLN A 106 -11.42 -0.18 -5.90
N GLU A 107 -11.86 0.21 -7.11
CA GLU A 107 -11.21 1.24 -7.92
C GLU A 107 -11.25 2.60 -7.25
N GLU A 108 -12.38 2.98 -6.66
CA GLU A 108 -12.53 4.26 -5.93
C GLU A 108 -11.65 4.30 -4.68
N LEU A 109 -11.54 3.20 -3.97
CA LEU A 109 -10.65 3.09 -2.81
C LEU A 109 -9.18 3.19 -3.23
N LEU A 110 -8.78 2.49 -4.29
CA LEU A 110 -7.43 2.56 -4.83
C LEU A 110 -7.07 3.98 -5.30
N GLU A 111 -8.01 4.65 -5.98
CA GLU A 111 -7.81 6.03 -6.42
C GLU A 111 -7.66 6.98 -5.22
N ALA A 112 -8.49 6.84 -4.20
CA ALA A 112 -8.42 7.65 -3.00
C ALA A 112 -7.08 7.45 -2.26
N ILE A 113 -6.61 6.21 -2.13
CA ILE A 113 -5.31 5.87 -1.55
C ILE A 113 -4.17 6.44 -2.42
N GLY A 114 -4.27 6.33 -3.74
CA GLY A 114 -3.27 6.84 -4.68
C GLY A 114 -3.08 8.36 -4.59
N LYS A 115 -4.09 9.11 -4.16
CA LYS A 115 -4.04 10.57 -3.98
C LYS A 115 -3.45 11.01 -2.63
N LEU A 116 -3.18 10.10 -1.72
CA LEU A 116 -2.48 10.43 -0.47
C LEU A 116 -1.02 10.83 -0.74
N PRO A 117 -0.45 11.75 0.06
CA PRO A 117 0.99 11.98 0.06
C PRO A 117 1.75 10.67 0.29
N VAL A 118 2.90 10.49 -0.36
CA VAL A 118 3.63 9.20 -0.41
C VAL A 118 3.90 8.63 0.99
N LYS A 119 4.36 9.46 1.93
CA LYS A 119 4.64 9.01 3.32
C LYS A 119 3.39 8.49 4.03
N GLN A 120 2.29 9.23 3.93
CA GLN A 120 1.01 8.83 4.52
C GLN A 120 0.48 7.56 3.89
N ARG A 121 0.54 7.48 2.56
CA ARG A 121 0.10 6.31 1.78
C ARG A 121 0.90 5.06 2.14
N THR A 122 2.22 5.18 2.25
CA THR A 122 3.11 4.07 2.60
C THR A 122 2.80 3.53 3.99
N VAL A 123 2.72 4.41 5.00
CA VAL A 123 2.39 3.99 6.37
C VAL A 123 0.98 3.41 6.45
N PHE A 124 0.01 4.00 5.78
CA PHE A 124 -1.35 3.48 5.72
C PHE A 124 -1.39 2.05 5.15
N ASN A 125 -0.74 1.80 4.02
CA ASN A 125 -0.69 0.47 3.42
C ASN A 125 -0.01 -0.55 4.32
N LEU A 126 1.12 -0.21 4.92
CA LEU A 126 1.84 -1.11 5.82
C LEU A 126 1.01 -1.48 7.05
N TYR A 127 0.32 -0.51 7.64
CA TYR A 127 -0.47 -0.74 8.85
C TYR A 127 -1.83 -1.38 8.56
N ALA A 128 -2.64 -0.76 7.70
CA ALA A 128 -4.04 -1.13 7.50
C ALA A 128 -4.22 -2.33 6.55
N VAL A 129 -3.30 -2.52 5.60
CA VAL A 129 -3.41 -3.58 4.59
C VAL A 129 -2.47 -4.75 4.88
N GLU A 130 -1.20 -4.45 5.17
CA GLU A 130 -0.19 -5.48 5.44
C GLU A 130 -0.11 -5.87 6.92
N HIS A 131 -0.83 -5.18 7.79
CA HIS A 131 -0.93 -5.45 9.24
C HIS A 131 0.41 -5.37 10.00
N PHE A 132 1.31 -4.50 9.55
CA PHE A 132 2.57 -4.27 10.26
C PHE A 132 2.32 -3.41 11.51
N PRO A 133 2.86 -3.78 12.68
CA PRO A 133 2.82 -2.92 13.85
C PRO A 133 3.70 -1.67 13.66
N HIS A 134 3.37 -0.58 14.32
CA HIS A 134 4.14 0.68 14.21
C HIS A 134 5.64 0.54 14.48
N ALA A 135 6.03 -0.35 15.38
CA ALA A 135 7.44 -0.63 15.66
C ALA A 135 8.17 -1.21 14.42
N GLU A 136 7.51 -2.08 13.67
CA GLU A 136 8.07 -2.67 12.45
C GLU A 136 8.08 -1.65 11.30
N ILE A 137 7.02 -0.85 11.17
CA ILE A 137 6.95 0.25 10.20
C ILE A 137 8.08 1.26 10.45
N ALA A 138 8.25 1.68 11.70
CA ALA A 138 9.31 2.60 12.11
C ALA A 138 10.70 2.08 11.72
N LYS A 139 10.98 0.81 12.00
CA LYS A 139 12.24 0.16 11.63
C LYS A 139 12.43 0.06 10.11
N THR A 140 11.37 -0.29 9.39
CA THR A 140 11.42 -0.49 7.93
C THR A 140 11.64 0.84 7.20
N LEU A 141 11.01 1.91 7.65
CA LEU A 141 11.05 3.22 7.00
C LEU A 141 12.11 4.17 7.59
N GLY A 142 12.78 3.79 8.69
CA GLY A 142 13.75 4.66 9.36
C GLY A 142 13.13 5.89 10.01
N ILE A 143 11.93 5.77 10.56
CA ILE A 143 11.18 6.83 11.25
C ILE A 143 10.89 6.44 12.70
N SER A 144 10.48 7.40 13.54
CA SER A 144 10.03 7.08 14.89
C SER A 144 8.66 6.41 14.91
N VAL A 145 8.36 5.65 15.96
CA VAL A 145 7.01 5.09 16.20
C VAL A 145 5.96 6.19 16.28
N ALA A 146 6.28 7.31 16.94
CA ALA A 146 5.39 8.46 17.05
C ALA A 146 5.08 9.05 15.66
N ASN A 147 6.08 9.20 14.79
CA ASN A 147 5.89 9.69 13.43
C ASN A 147 5.02 8.72 12.59
N SER A 148 5.23 7.42 12.74
CA SER A 148 4.39 6.41 12.09
C SER A 148 2.90 6.56 12.49
N LYS A 149 2.62 6.77 13.78
CA LYS A 149 1.25 7.00 14.27
C LYS A 149 0.64 8.29 13.70
N VAL A 150 1.39 9.38 13.67
CA VAL A 150 0.95 10.67 13.12
C VAL A 150 0.64 10.54 11.62
N LEU A 151 1.51 9.89 10.86
CA LEU A 151 1.30 9.67 9.43
C LEU A 151 0.05 8.83 9.16
N LEU A 152 -0.19 7.80 9.96
CA LEU A 152 -1.41 6.98 9.86
C LEU A 152 -2.67 7.81 10.16
N ALA A 153 -2.66 8.60 11.22
CA ALA A 153 -3.80 9.45 11.59
C ALA A 153 -4.12 10.47 10.49
N ARG A 154 -3.11 11.11 9.92
CA ARG A 154 -3.26 12.04 8.78
C ARG A 154 -3.80 11.33 7.53
N ALA A 155 -3.29 10.14 7.22
CA ALA A 155 -3.77 9.33 6.10
C ALA A 155 -5.26 8.99 6.25
N ARG A 156 -5.67 8.53 7.44
CA ARG A 156 -7.08 8.22 7.73
C ARG A 156 -7.98 9.44 7.60
N GLY A 157 -7.58 10.58 8.15
CA GLY A 157 -8.34 11.82 8.05
C GLY A 157 -8.52 12.28 6.61
N GLU A 158 -7.47 12.22 5.80
CA GLU A 158 -7.53 12.60 4.40
C GLU A 158 -8.37 11.63 3.56
N LEU A 159 -8.25 10.33 3.78
CA LEU A 159 -9.11 9.32 3.14
C LEU A 159 -10.59 9.54 3.47
N GLN A 160 -10.92 9.76 4.74
CA GLN A 160 -12.30 10.04 5.14
C GLN A 160 -12.86 11.27 4.43
N GLN A 161 -12.10 12.35 4.31
CA GLN A 161 -12.51 13.55 3.59
C GLN A 161 -12.76 13.29 2.12
N ARG A 162 -11.87 12.57 1.46
CA ARG A 162 -12.01 12.20 0.04
C ARG A 162 -13.25 11.34 -0.20
N LEU A 163 -13.48 10.34 0.63
CA LEU A 163 -14.62 9.45 0.53
C LEU A 163 -15.95 10.19 0.82
N LYS A 164 -15.98 11.10 1.80
CA LYS A 164 -17.13 11.95 2.06
C LYS A 164 -17.46 12.86 0.87
N THR A 165 -16.44 13.43 0.22
CA THR A 165 -16.61 14.25 -0.98
C THR A 165 -17.18 13.42 -2.13
N LEU A 166 -16.69 12.22 -2.34
CA LEU A 166 -17.21 11.30 -3.36
C LEU A 166 -18.66 10.93 -3.10
N ALA A 167 -19.01 10.63 -1.86
CA ALA A 167 -20.36 10.31 -1.43
C ALA A 167 -21.33 11.48 -1.69
N ARG A 168 -20.91 12.73 -1.42
CA ARG A 168 -21.73 13.94 -1.70
C ARG A 168 -21.97 14.11 -3.20
N LYS A 169 -20.92 13.94 -4.04
CA LYS A 169 -21.07 14.04 -5.49
C LYS A 169 -22.07 13.02 -6.03
N ARG A 170 -22.06 11.80 -5.53
CA ARG A 170 -23.05 10.76 -5.91
C ARG A 170 -24.47 11.16 -5.55
N LYS A 171 -24.69 11.65 -4.33
CA LYS A 171 -26.03 12.11 -3.89
C LYS A 171 -26.57 13.22 -4.79
N LEU A 172 -25.73 14.19 -5.17
CA LEU A 172 -26.12 15.27 -6.07
C LEU A 172 -26.44 14.77 -7.48
N ALA A 173 -25.69 13.80 -8.00
CA ALA A 173 -25.94 13.20 -9.32
C ALA A 173 -27.25 12.41 -9.40
N VAL A 174 -27.71 11.83 -8.29
CA VAL A 174 -28.97 11.06 -8.20
C VAL A 174 -30.18 12.00 -8.04
N SER A 175 -29.98 13.24 -7.55
CA SER A 175 -31.03 14.22 -7.29
C SER A 175 -31.29 15.16 -8.48
N SER A 176 -30.57 14.99 -9.59
CA SER A 176 -30.72 15.73 -10.85
C SER A 176 -31.35 14.88 -11.92
#